data_ea200058cf89c47e8a63b6ad4b970e7a
#
_entry.id   ea200058cf89c47e8a63b6ad4b970e7a
#
_cell.length_a   1.000
_cell.length_b   1.000
_cell.length_c   1.000
_cell.angle_alpha   90.00
_cell.angle_beta   90.00
_cell.angle_gamma   90.00
#
_symmetry.space_group_name_H-M   'P 1'
#
loop_
_entity.id
_entity.type
_entity.pdbx_description
1 polymer ?
#
loop_
_entity_poly.entity_id
_entity_poly.type
_entity_poly.pdbx_seq_one_letter_code
_entity_poly.pdbx_strand_id
1 'polypeptide(L)'
;VFEKMQANGDIYKGEYEGFYCVSCETFFNQRDLLEDNHCPDCGRVTSLVKEESYFFKLSKYEDALLKWYENDELCVIPKGKKNEVVSFVKGGLKDLSVTRTSFDWGIKLPKSANDEKHVMYVWLDALINYLTTLGYSRDDARMDLWPYTTHIVGKDILRFHAVYWPAFLMSLGLPLPKHVAAHGWWTINGEKMSKSKGNVINPREVANAYGLENFRYFLLREGPFGQDGDYSQKALIERINSELGNGLGNLLSRIVGMSAKYSDYKIDSKDVIKFHKAELDEAKGYLDEAIKNLEKYCTDPNGTFQDARSFIAWANEQNKVDAIYSMR
;
A
#
# COMPACT_ATOMS: atom_id res chain seq x y z
N VAL A 1 7.22 23.90 7.37
CA VAL A 1 6.25 23.01 8.02
C VAL A 1 6.31 23.15 9.53
N PHE A 2 7.42 22.83 10.18
CA PHE A 2 7.57 22.91 11.65
C PHE A 2 7.15 24.28 12.20
N GLU A 3 7.68 25.37 11.66
CA GLU A 3 7.38 26.75 12.08
C GLU A 3 5.86 27.06 11.97
N LYS A 4 5.21 26.58 10.90
CA LYS A 4 3.76 26.80 10.71
C LYS A 4 2.94 26.05 11.75
N MET A 5 3.30 24.78 12.03
CA MET A 5 2.63 23.99 13.07
C MET A 5 2.87 24.60 14.48
N GLN A 6 4.08 25.12 14.72
CA GLN A 6 4.41 25.81 15.97
C GLN A 6 3.61 27.13 16.12
N ALA A 7 3.52 27.91 15.06
CA ALA A 7 2.72 29.15 15.06
C ALA A 7 1.22 28.89 15.27
N ASN A 8 0.72 27.75 14.81
CA ASN A 8 -0.64 27.29 15.05
C ASN A 8 -0.86 26.75 16.47
N GLY A 9 0.19 26.74 17.32
CA GLY A 9 0.15 26.24 18.68
C GLY A 9 0.05 24.71 18.79
N ASP A 10 0.38 23.99 17.70
CA ASP A 10 0.32 22.54 17.64
C ASP A 10 1.64 21.86 17.99
N ILE A 11 2.73 22.63 18.13
CA ILE A 11 4.02 22.14 18.64
C ILE A 11 4.35 22.87 19.94
N TYR A 12 4.74 22.10 20.95
CA TYR A 12 5.20 22.61 22.25
C TYR A 12 6.41 21.81 22.73
N LYS A 13 7.20 22.40 23.63
CA LYS A 13 8.37 21.77 24.25
C LYS A 13 7.95 21.07 25.54
N GLY A 14 8.43 19.87 25.77
CA GLY A 14 8.14 19.08 26.96
C GLY A 14 9.19 18.02 27.21
N GLU A 15 8.98 17.18 28.21
CA GLU A 15 9.83 16.04 28.52
C GLU A 15 9.08 14.74 28.21
N TYR A 16 9.75 13.80 27.61
CA TYR A 16 9.26 12.45 27.39
C TYR A 16 10.05 11.47 28.24
N GLU A 17 9.33 10.57 28.89
CA GLU A 17 9.90 9.42 29.57
C GLU A 17 9.24 8.16 29.04
N GLY A 18 10.04 7.25 28.52
CA GLY A 18 9.54 6.00 27.95
C GLY A 18 10.64 5.02 27.60
N PHE A 19 10.25 3.80 27.32
CA PHE A 19 11.17 2.75 26.91
C PHE A 19 11.51 2.90 25.41
N TYR A 20 12.78 3.18 25.13
CA TYR A 20 13.25 3.42 23.77
C TYR A 20 13.94 2.19 23.20
N CYS A 21 13.52 1.76 22.04
CA CYS A 21 14.22 0.75 21.24
C CYS A 21 15.11 1.44 20.20
N VAL A 22 16.42 1.35 20.40
CA VAL A 22 17.41 1.96 19.49
C VAL A 22 17.31 1.40 18.07
N SER A 23 16.98 0.11 17.93
CA SER A 23 16.93 -0.55 16.61
C SER A 23 15.70 -0.24 15.81
N CYS A 24 14.57 0.06 16.47
CA CYS A 24 13.31 0.45 15.83
C CYS A 24 13.10 1.97 15.85
N GLU A 25 14.01 2.71 16.51
CA GLU A 25 13.91 4.16 16.74
C GLU A 25 12.54 4.59 17.28
N THR A 26 11.96 3.76 18.15
CA THR A 26 10.59 3.92 18.61
C THR A 26 10.51 3.85 20.13
N PHE A 27 9.69 4.71 20.70
CA PHE A 27 9.33 4.68 22.10
C PHE A 27 8.09 3.81 22.34
N PHE A 28 8.11 3.09 23.45
CA PHE A 28 7.01 2.25 23.92
C PHE A 28 6.59 2.64 25.33
N ASN A 29 5.31 2.45 25.65
CA ASN A 29 4.90 2.45 27.05
C ASN A 29 5.25 1.10 27.68
N GLN A 30 5.41 1.06 28.98
CA GLN A 30 5.73 -0.19 29.70
C GLN A 30 4.73 -1.32 29.43
N ARG A 31 3.44 -1.01 29.29
CA ARG A 31 2.38 -1.98 29.00
C ARG A 31 2.46 -2.62 27.59
N ASP A 32 3.18 -1.98 26.69
CA ASP A 32 3.28 -2.37 25.28
C ASP A 32 4.54 -3.21 25.03
N LEU A 33 5.41 -3.37 26.06
CA LEU A 33 6.63 -4.16 25.98
C LEU A 33 6.35 -5.65 26.18
N LEU A 34 7.22 -6.46 25.62
CA LEU A 34 7.32 -7.89 25.95
C LEU A 34 7.96 -8.06 27.34
N GLU A 35 8.01 -9.30 27.83
CA GLU A 35 8.69 -9.64 29.09
C GLU A 35 10.12 -9.05 29.12
N ASP A 36 10.61 -8.71 30.31
CA ASP A 36 11.91 -8.11 30.54
C ASP A 36 12.21 -6.83 29.74
N ASN A 37 11.17 -6.02 29.50
CA ASN A 37 11.26 -4.76 28.74
C ASN A 37 11.79 -4.93 27.29
N HIS A 38 11.46 -6.02 26.64
CA HIS A 38 11.83 -6.24 25.25
C HIS A 38 10.86 -5.54 24.28
N CYS A 39 11.42 -5.05 23.18
CA CYS A 39 10.67 -4.38 22.10
C CYS A 39 9.70 -5.36 21.43
N PRO A 40 8.41 -5.03 21.28
CA PRO A 40 7.43 -5.91 20.63
C PRO A 40 7.69 -6.10 19.13
N ASP A 41 8.39 -5.15 18.49
CA ASP A 41 8.61 -5.19 17.04
C ASP A 41 9.86 -6.00 16.65
N CYS A 42 10.94 -5.93 17.44
CA CYS A 42 12.20 -6.56 17.07
C CYS A 42 12.79 -7.51 18.14
N GLY A 43 12.14 -7.62 19.31
CA GLY A 43 12.57 -8.50 20.40
C GLY A 43 13.86 -8.08 21.13
N ARG A 44 14.40 -6.87 20.88
CA ARG A 44 15.61 -6.38 21.56
C ARG A 44 15.24 -5.64 22.84
N VAL A 45 16.18 -5.63 23.80
CA VAL A 45 16.01 -4.90 25.06
C VAL A 45 15.82 -3.40 24.78
N THR A 46 14.85 -2.79 25.44
CA THR A 46 14.64 -1.35 25.46
C THR A 46 15.26 -0.72 26.69
N SER A 47 15.59 0.56 26.64
CA SER A 47 16.08 1.34 27.78
C SER A 47 15.07 2.43 28.15
N LEU A 48 14.90 2.64 29.47
CA LEU A 48 14.13 3.80 29.93
C LEU A 48 14.92 5.07 29.66
N VAL A 49 14.38 5.95 28.84
CA VAL A 49 15.00 7.22 28.44
C VAL A 49 14.07 8.36 28.86
N LYS A 50 14.65 9.36 29.50
CA LYS A 50 14.00 10.65 29.73
C LYS A 50 14.70 11.69 28.89
N GLU A 51 13.95 12.25 27.94
CA GLU A 51 14.50 13.17 26.94
C GLU A 51 13.61 14.41 26.80
N GLU A 52 14.21 15.58 26.71
CA GLU A 52 13.55 16.79 26.29
C GLU A 52 13.18 16.67 24.82
N SER A 53 11.96 17.00 24.45
CA SER A 53 11.50 16.92 23.08
C SER A 53 10.48 17.99 22.74
N TYR A 54 10.30 18.28 21.47
CA TYR A 54 9.12 18.97 20.97
C TYR A 54 8.05 17.95 20.63
N PHE A 55 6.81 18.28 21.03
CA PHE A 55 5.65 17.45 20.84
C PHE A 55 4.67 18.11 19.88
N PHE A 56 4.18 17.31 18.93
CA PHE A 56 3.02 17.68 18.15
C PHE A 56 1.75 17.23 18.88
N LYS A 57 0.78 18.14 19.04
CA LYS A 57 -0.52 17.88 19.70
C LYS A 57 -1.39 16.94 18.87
N LEU A 58 -0.97 15.70 18.71
CA LEU A 58 -1.70 14.70 17.94
C LEU A 58 -3.08 14.42 18.53
N SER A 59 -3.19 14.42 19.87
CA SER A 59 -4.45 14.22 20.60
C SER A 59 -5.54 15.23 20.21
N LYS A 60 -5.16 16.46 19.85
CA LYS A 60 -6.09 17.50 19.37
C LYS A 60 -6.84 17.10 18.09
N TYR A 61 -6.28 16.20 17.30
CA TYR A 61 -6.80 15.82 15.97
C TYR A 61 -7.61 14.53 15.97
N GLU A 62 -7.84 13.90 17.12
CA GLU A 62 -8.57 12.64 17.26
C GLU A 62 -9.95 12.68 16.61
N ASP A 63 -10.79 13.65 17.02
CA ASP A 63 -12.14 13.80 16.47
C ASP A 63 -12.14 14.12 14.97
N ALA A 64 -11.20 14.95 14.52
CA ALA A 64 -11.09 15.31 13.12
C ALA A 64 -10.69 14.12 12.24
N LEU A 65 -9.80 13.27 12.74
CA LEU A 65 -9.40 12.02 12.07
C LEU A 65 -10.57 11.03 12.01
N LEU A 66 -11.28 10.82 13.12
CA LEU A 66 -12.45 9.93 13.16
C LEU A 66 -13.53 10.41 12.17
N LYS A 67 -13.77 11.71 12.12
CA LYS A 67 -14.71 12.29 11.16
C LYS A 67 -14.24 12.11 9.71
N TRP A 68 -12.95 12.20 9.42
CA TRP A 68 -12.42 11.91 8.09
C TRP A 68 -12.68 10.47 7.69
N TYR A 69 -12.40 9.50 8.57
CA TYR A 69 -12.67 8.09 8.29
C TYR A 69 -14.15 7.78 8.11
N GLU A 70 -15.04 8.49 8.80
CA GLU A 70 -16.50 8.32 8.67
C GLU A 70 -17.02 8.86 7.34
N ASN A 71 -16.52 10.04 6.94
CA ASN A 71 -17.02 10.73 5.74
C ASN A 71 -16.50 10.17 4.43
N ASP A 72 -15.37 9.46 4.45
CA ASP A 72 -14.77 8.86 3.26
C ASP A 72 -14.46 7.38 3.51
N GLU A 73 -15.29 6.50 2.94
CA GLU A 73 -15.14 5.06 3.11
C GLU A 73 -13.81 4.54 2.56
N LEU A 74 -13.26 5.20 1.56
CA LEU A 74 -12.06 4.78 0.82
C LEU A 74 -10.78 5.52 1.24
N CYS A 75 -10.84 6.40 2.22
CA CYS A 75 -9.67 7.17 2.68
C CYS A 75 -8.51 6.25 3.12
N VAL A 76 -8.83 5.10 3.72
CA VAL A 76 -7.86 4.04 4.06
C VAL A 76 -8.36 2.71 3.52
N ILE A 77 -7.58 2.04 2.72
CA ILE A 77 -7.90 0.77 2.07
C ILE A 77 -6.80 -0.28 2.30
N PRO A 78 -7.18 -1.55 2.41
CA PRO A 78 -8.53 -2.12 2.43
C PRO A 78 -9.27 -1.87 3.76
N LYS A 79 -10.56 -2.18 3.80
CA LYS A 79 -11.44 -1.95 4.95
C LYS A 79 -10.90 -2.50 6.28
N GLY A 80 -10.25 -3.67 6.25
CA GLY A 80 -9.60 -4.23 7.44
C GLY A 80 -8.54 -3.30 8.03
N LYS A 81 -7.75 -2.63 7.18
CA LYS A 81 -6.74 -1.66 7.59
C LYS A 81 -7.35 -0.36 8.09
N LYS A 82 -8.44 0.09 7.50
CA LYS A 82 -9.21 1.20 8.02
C LYS A 82 -9.72 0.92 9.43
N ASN A 83 -10.30 -0.26 9.66
CA ASN A 83 -10.80 -0.64 10.99
C ASN A 83 -9.67 -0.67 12.05
N GLU A 84 -8.47 -1.13 11.68
CA GLU A 84 -7.29 -1.12 12.54
C GLU A 84 -6.92 0.32 12.96
N VAL A 85 -6.88 1.24 12.00
CA VAL A 85 -6.58 2.66 12.25
C VAL A 85 -7.66 3.33 13.10
N VAL A 86 -8.94 3.12 12.78
CA VAL A 86 -10.07 3.66 13.56
C VAL A 86 -10.03 3.17 15.01
N SER A 87 -9.75 1.87 15.21
CA SER A 87 -9.63 1.31 16.57
C SER A 87 -8.46 1.91 17.33
N PHE A 88 -7.32 2.13 16.66
CA PHE A 88 -6.16 2.77 17.26
C PHE A 88 -6.48 4.21 17.71
N VAL A 89 -7.14 5.01 16.86
CA VAL A 89 -7.49 6.40 17.17
C VAL A 89 -8.53 6.44 18.30
N LYS A 90 -9.57 5.61 18.26
CA LYS A 90 -10.58 5.48 19.32
C LYS A 90 -10.01 5.04 20.68
N GLY A 91 -8.85 4.42 20.68
CA GLY A 91 -8.11 4.06 21.91
C GLY A 91 -7.50 5.26 22.64
N GLY A 92 -7.60 6.45 22.07
CA GLY A 92 -7.04 7.71 22.58
C GLY A 92 -5.64 7.97 22.04
N LEU A 93 -5.46 9.10 21.38
CA LEU A 93 -4.17 9.54 20.85
C LEU A 93 -3.37 10.27 21.93
N LYS A 94 -2.08 10.01 21.96
CA LYS A 94 -1.09 10.77 22.74
C LYS A 94 -0.31 11.69 21.82
N ASP A 95 0.14 12.82 22.38
CA ASP A 95 0.96 13.78 21.64
C ASP A 95 2.26 13.12 21.19
N LEU A 96 2.67 13.45 19.97
CA LEU A 96 3.79 12.79 19.27
C LEU A 96 5.08 13.58 19.46
N SER A 97 6.11 12.93 20.01
CA SER A 97 7.47 13.49 20.04
C SER A 97 8.03 13.60 18.64
N VAL A 98 8.32 14.83 18.19
CA VAL A 98 8.75 15.15 16.82
C VAL A 98 10.20 15.60 16.71
N THR A 99 10.98 15.49 17.80
CA THR A 99 12.43 15.76 17.81
C THR A 99 13.20 14.74 18.63
N ARG A 100 14.53 14.75 18.47
CA ARG A 100 15.46 13.90 19.23
C ARG A 100 16.67 14.75 19.64
N THR A 101 17.25 14.40 20.80
CA THR A 101 18.51 14.99 21.30
C THR A 101 19.61 13.95 21.49
N SER A 102 19.30 12.67 21.31
CA SER A 102 20.20 11.54 21.52
C SER A 102 21.29 11.40 20.45
N PHE A 103 21.17 12.15 19.35
CA PHE A 103 22.17 12.20 18.27
C PHE A 103 22.13 13.55 17.55
N ASP A 104 23.24 13.91 16.88
CA ASP A 104 23.42 15.21 16.22
C ASP A 104 23.15 15.20 14.72
N TRP A 105 23.10 14.02 14.11
CA TRP A 105 22.87 13.88 12.69
C TRP A 105 21.38 13.99 12.37
N GLY A 106 21.04 14.82 11.41
CA GLY A 106 19.65 15.01 10.97
C GLY A 106 19.33 16.46 10.65
N ILE A 107 18.07 16.72 10.34
CA ILE A 107 17.57 18.06 10.06
C ILE A 107 17.43 18.82 11.39
N LYS A 108 18.19 19.90 11.51
CA LYS A 108 18.09 20.79 12.68
C LYS A 108 16.77 21.54 12.69
N LEU A 109 16.34 21.94 13.87
CA LEU A 109 15.19 22.81 14.00
C LEU A 109 15.43 24.16 13.30
N PRO A 110 14.37 24.84 12.83
CA PRO A 110 14.50 26.14 12.23
C PRO A 110 15.07 27.15 13.26
N LYS A 111 15.80 28.15 12.75
CA LYS A 111 16.44 29.18 13.61
C LYS A 111 15.46 29.90 14.53
N SER A 112 14.19 30.00 14.14
CA SER A 112 13.11 30.57 14.95
C SER A 112 12.86 29.80 16.25
N ALA A 113 13.18 28.52 16.31
CA ALA A 113 13.06 27.72 17.53
C ALA A 113 14.20 28.03 18.54
N ASN A 114 15.31 28.64 18.10
CA ASN A 114 16.50 28.96 18.89
C ASN A 114 16.99 27.77 19.76
N ASP A 115 16.99 26.58 19.18
CA ASP A 115 17.32 25.34 19.87
C ASP A 115 18.13 24.41 18.96
N GLU A 116 19.45 24.44 19.10
CA GLU A 116 20.37 23.68 18.27
C GLU A 116 20.61 22.24 18.74
N LYS A 117 20.11 21.90 19.94
CA LYS A 117 20.25 20.55 20.51
C LYS A 117 19.42 19.51 19.79
N HIS A 118 18.29 19.96 19.25
CA HIS A 118 17.31 19.05 18.65
C HIS A 118 17.56 18.83 17.17
N VAL A 119 17.31 17.60 16.73
CA VAL A 119 17.12 17.24 15.32
C VAL A 119 15.68 16.77 15.13
N MET A 120 15.12 17.00 13.95
CA MET A 120 13.77 16.55 13.63
C MET A 120 13.68 15.02 13.65
N TYR A 121 12.59 14.50 14.17
CA TYR A 121 12.29 13.08 14.09
C TYR A 121 12.13 12.64 12.63
N VAL A 122 12.72 11.51 12.29
CA VAL A 122 12.80 11.00 10.92
C VAL A 122 11.43 10.94 10.21
N TRP A 123 10.37 10.59 10.91
CA TRP A 123 9.05 10.52 10.30
C TRP A 123 8.41 11.88 10.03
N LEU A 124 8.76 12.92 10.76
CA LEU A 124 8.34 14.27 10.39
C LEU A 124 8.99 14.70 9.08
N ASP A 125 10.29 14.44 8.91
CA ASP A 125 11.03 14.70 7.68
C ASP A 125 10.50 13.85 6.51
N ALA A 126 10.43 12.53 6.71
CA ALA A 126 10.03 11.59 5.67
C ALA A 126 8.64 11.87 5.10
N LEU A 127 7.66 12.22 5.95
CA LEU A 127 6.30 12.53 5.50
C LEU A 127 6.20 13.84 4.74
N ILE A 128 6.99 14.84 5.13
CA ILE A 128 7.05 16.14 4.42
C ILE A 128 7.59 15.99 2.99
N ASN A 129 8.39 14.95 2.73
CA ASN A 129 8.95 14.71 1.40
C ASN A 129 7.89 14.64 0.30
N TYR A 130 6.70 14.13 0.57
CA TYR A 130 5.60 14.10 -0.39
C TYR A 130 5.22 15.51 -0.88
N LEU A 131 5.13 16.48 0.03
CA LEU A 131 4.87 17.88 -0.32
C LEU A 131 6.08 18.55 -0.98
N THR A 132 7.29 18.23 -0.51
CA THR A 132 8.53 18.76 -1.06
C THR A 132 8.69 18.39 -2.53
N THR A 133 8.36 17.15 -2.89
CA THR A 133 8.41 16.65 -4.27
C THR A 133 7.46 17.41 -5.20
N LEU A 134 6.32 17.85 -4.69
CA LEU A 134 5.34 18.65 -5.41
C LEU A 134 5.62 20.16 -5.38
N GLY A 135 6.70 20.57 -4.72
CA GLY A 135 7.12 21.97 -4.68
C GLY A 135 6.41 22.83 -3.63
N TYR A 136 5.89 22.24 -2.56
CA TYR A 136 5.28 22.97 -1.44
C TYR A 136 6.21 24.12 -0.98
N SER A 137 5.65 25.29 -0.76
CA SER A 137 6.34 26.57 -0.45
C SER A 137 7.19 27.19 -1.57
N ARG A 138 7.15 26.62 -2.79
CA ARG A 138 7.84 27.16 -3.97
C ARG A 138 6.92 27.71 -5.04
N ASP A 139 5.62 27.80 -4.73
CA ASP A 139 4.56 28.21 -5.67
C ASP A 139 4.56 27.37 -6.97
N ASP A 140 4.71 26.06 -6.82
CA ASP A 140 4.80 25.11 -7.91
C ASP A 140 3.38 24.57 -8.26
N ALA A 141 2.98 24.68 -9.52
CA ALA A 141 1.70 24.19 -10.03
C ALA A 141 1.46 22.69 -9.80
N ARG A 142 2.50 21.89 -9.52
CA ARG A 142 2.36 20.47 -9.19
C ARG A 142 1.62 20.24 -7.88
N MET A 143 1.52 21.25 -7.00
CA MET A 143 0.69 21.16 -5.80
C MET A 143 -0.80 20.91 -6.10
N ASP A 144 -1.29 21.24 -7.29
CA ASP A 144 -2.64 20.91 -7.73
C ASP A 144 -2.89 19.39 -7.83
N LEU A 145 -1.84 18.59 -7.91
CA LEU A 145 -1.93 17.12 -7.91
C LEU A 145 -2.12 16.56 -6.51
N TRP A 146 -1.82 17.32 -5.46
CA TRP A 146 -1.83 16.85 -4.08
C TRP A 146 -3.18 16.24 -3.64
N PRO A 147 -4.35 16.85 -3.90
CA PRO A 147 -5.64 16.29 -3.49
C PRO A 147 -5.99 14.93 -4.13
N TYR A 148 -5.29 14.55 -5.20
CA TYR A 148 -5.49 13.28 -5.91
C TYR A 148 -4.47 12.21 -5.51
N THR A 149 -3.59 12.51 -4.56
CA THR A 149 -2.50 11.62 -4.15
C THR A 149 -3.04 10.37 -3.45
N THR A 150 -2.55 9.22 -3.90
CA THR A 150 -2.72 7.94 -3.22
C THR A 150 -1.37 7.48 -2.67
N HIS A 151 -1.31 7.23 -1.36
CA HIS A 151 -0.16 6.62 -0.71
C HIS A 151 -0.29 5.10 -0.75
N ILE A 152 0.64 4.40 -1.41
CA ILE A 152 0.73 2.94 -1.38
C ILE A 152 1.86 2.58 -0.42
N VAL A 153 1.52 1.95 0.70
CA VAL A 153 2.45 1.75 1.82
C VAL A 153 2.36 0.35 2.41
N GLY A 154 3.45 -0.13 3.00
CA GLY A 154 3.43 -1.34 3.81
C GLY A 154 2.63 -1.16 5.11
N LYS A 155 2.03 -2.23 5.61
CA LYS A 155 1.23 -2.21 6.84
C LYS A 155 2.00 -1.72 8.08
N ASP A 156 3.32 -1.86 8.09
CA ASP A 156 4.21 -1.43 9.17
C ASP A 156 4.29 0.10 9.32
N ILE A 157 4.05 0.83 8.23
CA ILE A 157 4.05 2.29 8.23
C ILE A 157 2.64 2.89 8.07
N LEU A 158 1.60 2.07 8.23
CA LEU A 158 0.22 2.49 8.08
C LEU A 158 -0.15 3.63 9.04
N ARG A 159 0.23 3.54 10.31
CA ARG A 159 -0.09 4.58 11.31
C ARG A 159 0.53 5.93 10.98
N PHE A 160 1.74 5.93 10.43
CA PHE A 160 2.40 7.16 10.00
C PHE A 160 1.62 7.87 8.88
N HIS A 161 1.08 7.11 7.92
CA HIS A 161 0.40 7.66 6.75
C HIS A 161 -1.09 7.88 6.94
N ALA A 162 -1.73 7.13 7.82
CA ALA A 162 -3.17 7.21 8.04
C ALA A 162 -3.56 7.99 9.32
N VAL A 163 -2.63 8.24 10.25
CA VAL A 163 -2.90 8.99 11.49
C VAL A 163 -2.02 10.23 11.57
N TYR A 164 -0.69 10.07 11.64
CA TYR A 164 0.21 11.19 11.90
C TYR A 164 0.24 12.17 10.73
N TRP A 165 0.38 11.66 9.53
CA TRP A 165 0.42 12.49 8.32
C TRP A 165 -0.85 13.31 8.09
N PRO A 166 -2.06 12.75 8.14
CA PRO A 166 -3.28 13.53 8.06
C PRO A 166 -3.40 14.59 9.15
N ALA A 167 -2.98 14.29 10.38
CA ALA A 167 -2.98 15.29 11.47
C ALA A 167 -2.00 16.44 11.19
N PHE A 168 -0.82 16.17 10.64
CA PHE A 168 0.11 17.22 10.20
C PHE A 168 -0.49 18.08 9.09
N LEU A 169 -1.15 17.47 8.11
CA LEU A 169 -1.82 18.18 7.03
C LEU A 169 -2.97 19.06 7.55
N MET A 170 -3.76 18.55 8.46
CA MET A 170 -4.83 19.34 9.13
C MET A 170 -4.23 20.55 9.86
N SER A 171 -3.12 20.37 10.59
CA SER A 171 -2.40 21.46 11.24
C SER A 171 -1.87 22.49 10.25
N LEU A 172 -1.47 22.07 9.06
CA LEU A 172 -0.99 22.95 8.00
C LEU A 172 -2.11 23.63 7.23
N GLY A 173 -3.37 23.22 7.42
CA GLY A 173 -4.51 23.66 6.61
C GLY A 173 -4.43 23.17 5.17
N LEU A 174 -3.85 22.01 4.94
CA LEU A 174 -3.72 21.38 3.62
C LEU A 174 -4.78 20.29 3.42
N PRO A 175 -5.20 20.02 2.17
CA PRO A 175 -6.06 18.89 1.87
C PRO A 175 -5.44 17.57 2.31
N LEU A 176 -6.28 16.60 2.66
CA LEU A 176 -5.84 15.24 2.95
C LEU A 176 -5.60 14.46 1.65
N PRO A 177 -4.77 13.40 1.68
CA PRO A 177 -4.58 12.54 0.52
C PRO A 177 -5.89 11.84 0.16
N LYS A 178 -6.07 11.54 -1.12
CA LYS A 178 -7.26 10.84 -1.60
C LYS A 178 -7.40 9.46 -0.96
N HIS A 179 -6.30 8.68 -0.93
CA HIS A 179 -6.29 7.34 -0.34
C HIS A 179 -4.97 7.03 0.35
N VAL A 180 -5.05 6.21 1.39
CA VAL A 180 -3.92 5.49 1.97
C VAL A 180 -4.17 4.00 1.78
N ALA A 181 -3.45 3.39 0.85
CA ALA A 181 -3.58 2.00 0.46
C ALA A 181 -2.47 1.17 1.11
N ALA A 182 -2.83 0.32 2.08
CA ALA A 182 -1.85 -0.46 2.84
C ALA A 182 -1.82 -1.92 2.36
N HIS A 183 -0.65 -2.38 1.93
CA HIS A 183 -0.40 -3.77 1.59
C HIS A 183 0.27 -4.53 2.74
N GLY A 184 0.19 -5.86 2.70
CA GLY A 184 0.88 -6.76 3.64
C GLY A 184 2.38 -6.88 3.36
N TRP A 185 3.05 -7.68 4.16
CA TRP A 185 4.46 -8.02 3.95
C TRP A 185 4.61 -9.18 2.96
N TRP A 186 5.78 -9.24 2.35
CA TRP A 186 6.26 -10.47 1.74
C TRP A 186 7.05 -11.26 2.76
N THR A 187 6.62 -12.49 2.97
CA THR A 187 7.29 -13.46 3.86
C THR A 187 7.98 -14.53 3.05
N ILE A 188 8.87 -15.29 3.69
CA ILE A 188 9.44 -16.52 3.17
C ILE A 188 9.24 -17.57 4.24
N ASN A 189 8.49 -18.63 3.91
CA ASN A 189 8.11 -19.69 4.86
C ASN A 189 7.42 -19.12 6.13
N GLY A 190 6.58 -18.09 5.96
CA GLY A 190 5.87 -17.40 7.03
C GLY A 190 6.70 -16.41 7.83
N GLU A 191 7.99 -16.22 7.52
CA GLU A 191 8.86 -15.27 8.20
C GLU A 191 9.04 -13.98 7.38
N LYS A 192 8.93 -12.82 8.06
CA LYS A 192 9.19 -11.51 7.41
C LYS A 192 10.59 -11.47 6.80
N MET A 193 10.68 -11.02 5.54
CA MET A 193 11.97 -10.76 4.89
C MET A 193 12.75 -9.69 5.66
N SER A 194 14.00 -9.98 5.99
CA SER A 194 14.88 -9.06 6.71
C SER A 194 16.32 -9.25 6.28
N LYS A 195 17.04 -8.15 6.06
CA LYS A 195 18.49 -8.18 5.77
C LYS A 195 19.28 -8.82 6.88
N SER A 196 18.87 -8.62 8.14
CA SER A 196 19.52 -9.21 9.31
C SER A 196 19.35 -10.73 9.42
N LYS A 197 18.28 -11.28 8.81
CA LYS A 197 18.03 -12.74 8.74
C LYS A 197 18.64 -13.37 7.49
N GLY A 198 19.11 -12.59 6.53
CA GLY A 198 19.66 -13.09 5.26
C GLY A 198 18.63 -13.76 4.34
N ASN A 199 17.35 -13.60 4.61
CA ASN A 199 16.25 -14.21 3.86
C ASN A 199 15.61 -13.25 2.82
N VAL A 200 16.35 -12.27 2.34
CA VAL A 200 15.86 -11.30 1.34
C VAL A 200 16.04 -11.88 -0.07
N ILE A 201 14.96 -11.86 -0.85
CA ILE A 201 15.00 -12.22 -2.26
C ILE A 201 15.38 -10.99 -3.10
N ASN A 202 16.30 -11.19 -4.02
CA ASN A 202 16.65 -10.17 -5.00
C ASN A 202 15.62 -10.18 -6.15
N PRO A 203 14.77 -9.16 -6.28
CA PRO A 203 13.72 -9.14 -7.29
C PRO A 203 14.26 -9.16 -8.74
N ARG A 204 15.48 -8.62 -8.97
CA ARG A 204 16.09 -8.63 -10.31
C ARG A 204 16.50 -10.04 -10.73
N GLU A 205 17.04 -10.83 -9.81
CA GLU A 205 17.42 -12.21 -10.08
C GLU A 205 16.20 -13.05 -10.43
N VAL A 206 15.10 -12.88 -9.68
CA VAL A 206 13.84 -13.56 -9.95
C VAL A 206 13.27 -13.14 -11.31
N ALA A 207 13.24 -11.83 -11.60
CA ALA A 207 12.76 -11.32 -12.88
C ALA A 207 13.61 -11.82 -14.07
N ASN A 208 14.92 -11.91 -13.90
CA ASN A 208 15.81 -12.44 -14.92
C ASN A 208 15.62 -13.95 -15.16
N ALA A 209 15.37 -14.72 -14.08
CA ALA A 209 15.19 -16.17 -14.17
C ALA A 209 13.82 -16.60 -14.73
N TYR A 210 12.75 -15.89 -14.36
CA TYR A 210 11.37 -16.30 -14.67
C TYR A 210 10.63 -15.34 -15.61
N GLY A 211 11.22 -14.22 -15.98
CA GLY A 211 10.60 -13.16 -16.75
C GLY A 211 9.91 -12.12 -15.86
N LEU A 212 10.09 -10.84 -16.20
CA LEU A 212 9.58 -9.71 -15.45
C LEU A 212 8.05 -9.75 -15.32
N GLU A 213 7.32 -10.01 -16.40
CA GLU A 213 5.86 -10.00 -16.40
C GLU A 213 5.28 -11.16 -15.58
N ASN A 214 5.91 -12.34 -15.63
CA ASN A 214 5.53 -13.48 -14.80
C ASN A 214 5.72 -13.17 -13.31
N PHE A 215 6.82 -12.51 -12.96
CA PHE A 215 7.08 -12.12 -11.58
C PHE A 215 6.11 -11.05 -11.11
N ARG A 216 5.81 -10.04 -11.93
CA ARG A 216 4.79 -9.02 -11.62
C ARG A 216 3.41 -9.64 -11.41
N TYR A 217 3.02 -10.57 -12.31
CA TYR A 217 1.77 -11.31 -12.15
C TYR A 217 1.71 -12.03 -10.81
N PHE A 218 2.77 -12.77 -10.46
CA PHE A 218 2.86 -13.48 -9.19
C PHE A 218 2.67 -12.55 -7.99
N LEU A 219 3.40 -11.43 -7.96
CA LEU A 219 3.34 -10.48 -6.84
C LEU A 219 1.92 -9.89 -6.64
N LEU A 220 1.23 -9.62 -7.73
CA LEU A 220 -0.14 -9.08 -7.66
C LEU A 220 -1.20 -10.15 -7.36
N ARG A 221 -0.87 -11.41 -7.62
CA ARG A 221 -1.83 -12.52 -7.56
C ARG A 221 -1.75 -13.35 -6.28
N GLU A 222 -0.55 -13.45 -5.67
CA GLU A 222 -0.31 -14.42 -4.59
C GLU A 222 -1.02 -14.04 -3.29
N GLY A 223 -0.95 -12.79 -2.88
CA GLY A 223 -1.58 -12.31 -1.65
C GLY A 223 -2.80 -11.44 -1.90
N PRO A 224 -3.90 -11.62 -1.14
CA PRO A 224 -4.98 -10.65 -1.14
C PRO A 224 -4.46 -9.29 -0.69
N PHE A 225 -4.93 -8.20 -1.32
CA PHE A 225 -4.47 -6.86 -0.97
C PHE A 225 -4.72 -6.54 0.52
N GLY A 226 -3.68 -6.09 1.21
CA GLY A 226 -3.69 -5.79 2.65
C GLY A 226 -3.34 -6.96 3.56
N GLN A 227 -3.20 -8.17 3.03
CA GLN A 227 -2.72 -9.34 3.74
C GLN A 227 -1.27 -9.66 3.35
N ASP A 228 -0.60 -10.48 4.16
CA ASP A 228 0.75 -10.93 3.85
C ASP A 228 0.72 -11.94 2.70
N GLY A 229 1.70 -11.84 1.79
CA GLY A 229 1.97 -12.83 0.76
C GLY A 229 3.22 -13.63 1.12
N ASP A 230 3.21 -14.93 0.85
CA ASP A 230 4.38 -15.75 1.07
C ASP A 230 5.08 -16.05 -0.26
N TYR A 231 6.35 -15.67 -0.36
CA TYR A 231 7.15 -15.99 -1.53
C TYR A 231 7.73 -17.38 -1.43
N SER A 232 7.40 -18.22 -2.38
CA SER A 232 8.16 -19.42 -2.62
C SER A 232 8.39 -19.60 -4.14
N GLN A 233 9.57 -20.09 -4.50
CA GLN A 233 9.90 -20.40 -5.89
C GLN A 233 8.92 -21.43 -6.48
N LYS A 234 8.50 -22.39 -5.66
CA LYS A 234 7.52 -23.40 -6.04
C LYS A 234 6.18 -22.76 -6.39
N ALA A 235 5.65 -21.87 -5.53
CA ALA A 235 4.39 -21.16 -5.77
C ALA A 235 4.47 -20.29 -7.04
N LEU A 236 5.59 -19.60 -7.27
CA LEU A 236 5.81 -18.83 -8.50
C LEU A 236 5.69 -19.72 -9.75
N ILE A 237 6.39 -20.86 -9.78
CA ILE A 237 6.36 -21.79 -10.90
C ILE A 237 4.95 -22.38 -11.08
N GLU A 238 4.28 -22.78 -10.02
CA GLU A 238 2.91 -23.31 -10.05
C GLU A 238 1.91 -22.29 -10.60
N ARG A 239 2.01 -21.03 -10.21
CA ARG A 239 1.15 -19.94 -10.74
C ARG A 239 1.39 -19.72 -12.23
N ILE A 240 2.66 -19.66 -12.66
CA ILE A 240 3.00 -19.49 -14.08
C ILE A 240 2.42 -20.65 -14.89
N ASN A 241 2.64 -21.88 -14.46
CA ASN A 241 2.21 -23.06 -15.22
C ASN A 241 0.69 -23.23 -15.21
N SER A 242 0.04 -23.10 -14.05
CA SER A 242 -1.40 -23.36 -13.93
C SER A 242 -2.26 -22.22 -14.45
N GLU A 243 -1.93 -20.98 -14.12
CA GLU A 243 -2.80 -19.85 -14.44
C GLU A 243 -2.42 -19.20 -15.79
N LEU A 244 -1.14 -18.96 -16.06
CA LEU A 244 -0.72 -18.36 -17.32
C LEU A 244 -0.57 -19.41 -18.43
N GLY A 245 0.15 -20.51 -18.18
CA GLY A 245 0.39 -21.55 -19.17
C GLY A 245 -0.87 -22.35 -19.50
N ASN A 246 -1.41 -23.08 -18.50
CA ASN A 246 -2.56 -23.97 -18.70
C ASN A 246 -3.89 -23.24 -18.75
N GLY A 247 -4.01 -22.05 -18.12
CA GLY A 247 -5.18 -21.19 -18.21
C GLY A 247 -5.21 -20.40 -19.50
N LEU A 248 -4.65 -19.19 -19.43
CA LEU A 248 -4.70 -18.23 -20.54
C LEU A 248 -3.95 -18.69 -21.78
N GLY A 249 -2.73 -19.25 -21.62
CA GLY A 249 -1.90 -19.70 -22.73
C GLY A 249 -2.54 -20.86 -23.49
N ASN A 250 -3.14 -21.83 -22.80
CA ASN A 250 -3.84 -22.95 -23.43
C ASN A 250 -5.09 -22.46 -24.16
N LEU A 251 -5.87 -21.54 -23.56
CA LEU A 251 -7.02 -20.94 -24.25
C LEU A 251 -6.59 -20.26 -25.56
N LEU A 252 -5.57 -19.42 -25.51
CA LEU A 252 -5.04 -18.75 -26.70
C LEU A 252 -4.53 -19.76 -27.75
N SER A 253 -3.76 -20.75 -27.34
CA SER A 253 -3.22 -21.80 -28.23
C SER A 253 -4.34 -22.55 -28.95
N ARG A 254 -5.39 -22.91 -28.24
CA ARG A 254 -6.59 -23.59 -28.82
C ARG A 254 -7.31 -22.66 -29.81
N ILE A 255 -7.54 -21.40 -29.44
CA ILE A 255 -8.19 -20.43 -30.34
C ILE A 255 -7.37 -20.29 -31.63
N VAL A 256 -6.07 -20.04 -31.52
CA VAL A 256 -5.17 -19.87 -32.68
C VAL A 256 -5.13 -21.13 -33.54
N GLY A 257 -4.94 -22.31 -32.93
CA GLY A 257 -4.89 -23.59 -33.64
C GLY A 257 -6.18 -23.91 -34.40
N MET A 258 -7.33 -23.63 -33.80
CA MET A 258 -8.60 -23.85 -34.47
C MET A 258 -8.84 -22.79 -35.54
N SER A 259 -8.53 -21.49 -35.29
CA SER A 259 -8.61 -20.45 -36.32
C SER A 259 -7.78 -20.77 -37.56
N ALA A 260 -6.57 -21.29 -37.37
CA ALA A 260 -5.76 -21.81 -38.47
C ALA A 260 -6.49 -22.90 -39.27
N LYS A 261 -7.03 -23.89 -38.56
CA LYS A 261 -7.63 -25.08 -39.19
C LYS A 261 -8.94 -24.80 -39.92
N TYR A 262 -9.78 -23.91 -39.38
CA TYR A 262 -11.16 -23.75 -39.84
C TYR A 262 -11.45 -22.45 -40.56
N SER A 263 -10.67 -21.40 -40.37
CA SER A 263 -10.93 -20.08 -40.92
C SER A 263 -9.72 -19.37 -41.53
N ASP A 264 -8.58 -20.04 -41.66
CA ASP A 264 -7.35 -19.44 -42.20
C ASP A 264 -7.01 -18.12 -41.47
N TYR A 265 -7.15 -18.11 -40.12
CA TYR A 265 -6.98 -16.96 -39.23
C TYR A 265 -7.94 -15.80 -39.53
N LYS A 266 -9.02 -16.04 -40.27
CA LYS A 266 -10.01 -15.00 -40.59
C LYS A 266 -11.27 -15.21 -39.77
N ILE A 267 -11.75 -14.14 -39.18
CA ILE A 267 -13.03 -14.11 -38.46
C ILE A 267 -13.90 -13.04 -39.13
N ASP A 268 -15.06 -13.42 -39.64
CA ASP A 268 -16.05 -12.47 -40.16
C ASP A 268 -16.88 -11.95 -38.96
N SER A 269 -16.70 -10.69 -38.62
CA SER A 269 -17.43 -10.05 -37.52
C SER A 269 -18.95 -10.05 -37.73
N LYS A 270 -19.43 -10.12 -38.97
CA LYS A 270 -20.90 -10.16 -39.26
C LYS A 270 -21.47 -11.51 -38.85
N ASP A 271 -20.75 -12.61 -39.09
CA ASP A 271 -21.17 -13.95 -38.69
C ASP A 271 -21.13 -14.11 -37.17
N VAL A 272 -20.12 -13.56 -36.49
CA VAL A 272 -20.06 -13.52 -35.01
C VAL A 272 -21.32 -12.86 -34.45
N ILE A 273 -21.65 -11.66 -34.92
CA ILE A 273 -22.81 -10.91 -34.43
C ILE A 273 -24.11 -11.67 -34.72
N LYS A 274 -24.21 -12.33 -35.85
CA LYS A 274 -25.41 -13.05 -36.27
C LYS A 274 -25.70 -14.31 -35.43
N PHE A 275 -24.70 -15.11 -35.17
CA PHE A 275 -24.87 -16.44 -34.57
C PHE A 275 -24.51 -16.52 -33.09
N HIS A 276 -23.68 -15.64 -32.59
CA HIS A 276 -23.09 -15.71 -31.24
C HIS A 276 -23.15 -14.40 -30.48
N LYS A 277 -24.18 -13.61 -30.73
CA LYS A 277 -24.34 -12.30 -30.09
C LYS A 277 -24.41 -12.40 -28.56
N ALA A 278 -25.12 -13.40 -28.03
CA ALA A 278 -25.30 -13.56 -26.61
C ALA A 278 -23.97 -13.86 -25.91
N GLU A 279 -23.18 -14.78 -26.48
CA GLU A 279 -21.86 -15.14 -25.94
C GLU A 279 -20.85 -13.99 -26.08
N LEU A 280 -20.95 -13.22 -27.17
CA LEU A 280 -20.15 -12.04 -27.39
C LEU A 280 -20.48 -10.93 -26.38
N ASP A 281 -21.77 -10.70 -26.14
CA ASP A 281 -22.25 -9.70 -25.17
C ASP A 281 -21.84 -10.10 -23.75
N GLU A 282 -21.92 -11.40 -23.39
CA GLU A 282 -21.46 -11.92 -22.10
C GLU A 282 -19.92 -11.74 -21.93
N ALA A 283 -19.13 -12.13 -22.93
CA ALA A 283 -17.68 -11.97 -22.90
C ALA A 283 -17.27 -10.50 -22.82
N LYS A 284 -17.98 -9.62 -23.54
CA LYS A 284 -17.78 -8.18 -23.48
C LYS A 284 -18.12 -7.62 -22.10
N GLY A 285 -19.20 -8.13 -21.46
CA GLY A 285 -19.57 -7.77 -20.10
C GLY A 285 -18.45 -8.03 -19.09
N TYR A 286 -17.80 -9.20 -19.15
CA TYR A 286 -16.63 -9.49 -18.29
C TYR A 286 -15.44 -8.59 -18.57
N LEU A 287 -15.20 -8.25 -19.85
CA LEU A 287 -14.13 -7.32 -20.22
C LEU A 287 -14.41 -5.90 -19.72
N ASP A 288 -15.62 -5.41 -19.91
CA ASP A 288 -16.03 -4.09 -19.46
C ASP A 288 -15.95 -3.99 -17.92
N GLU A 289 -16.32 -5.04 -17.19
CA GLU A 289 -16.18 -5.09 -15.73
C GLU A 289 -14.71 -5.11 -15.30
N ALA A 290 -13.86 -5.86 -15.99
CA ALA A 290 -12.42 -5.87 -15.72
C ALA A 290 -11.79 -4.49 -15.97
N ILE A 291 -12.18 -3.79 -17.05
CA ILE A 291 -11.73 -2.43 -17.35
C ILE A 291 -12.19 -1.47 -16.24
N LYS A 292 -13.47 -1.53 -15.87
CA LYS A 292 -14.02 -0.70 -14.79
C LYS A 292 -13.31 -0.89 -13.46
N ASN A 293 -12.92 -2.14 -13.13
CA ASN A 293 -12.16 -2.43 -11.93
C ASN A 293 -10.71 -1.95 -12.03
N LEU A 294 -10.09 -1.97 -13.21
CA LEU A 294 -8.80 -1.33 -13.46
C LEU A 294 -8.84 0.19 -13.23
N GLU A 295 -9.89 0.86 -13.68
CA GLU A 295 -10.10 2.28 -13.41
C GLU A 295 -10.25 2.59 -11.92
N LYS A 296 -10.76 1.63 -11.15
CA LYS A 296 -10.88 1.67 -9.69
C LYS A 296 -9.71 1.00 -8.96
N TYR A 297 -8.62 0.72 -9.63
CA TYR A 297 -7.50 -0.08 -9.13
C TYR A 297 -7.05 0.30 -7.71
N CYS A 298 -6.99 1.58 -7.40
CA CYS A 298 -6.63 2.06 -6.05
C CYS A 298 -7.69 1.78 -4.98
N THR A 299 -8.91 1.39 -5.38
CA THR A 299 -10.02 1.14 -4.45
C THR A 299 -10.30 -0.34 -4.23
N ASP A 300 -10.19 -1.14 -5.28
CA ASP A 300 -10.37 -2.60 -5.22
C ASP A 300 -9.48 -3.35 -6.23
N PRO A 301 -8.17 -3.43 -5.98
CA PRO A 301 -7.26 -4.17 -6.86
C PRO A 301 -7.53 -5.68 -6.89
N ASN A 302 -8.12 -6.25 -5.82
CA ASN A 302 -8.47 -7.68 -5.81
C ASN A 302 -9.65 -7.99 -6.73
N GLY A 303 -10.63 -7.08 -6.85
CA GLY A 303 -11.75 -7.19 -7.76
C GLY A 303 -11.31 -7.37 -9.20
N THR A 304 -10.36 -6.54 -9.64
CA THR A 304 -9.82 -6.61 -11.01
C THR A 304 -9.30 -8.00 -11.38
N PHE A 305 -8.50 -8.62 -10.49
CA PHE A 305 -7.98 -9.98 -10.74
C PHE A 305 -9.06 -11.05 -10.60
N GLN A 306 -10.03 -10.84 -9.73
CA GLN A 306 -11.16 -11.74 -9.60
C GLN A 306 -11.97 -11.81 -10.91
N ASP A 307 -12.24 -10.67 -11.50
CA ASP A 307 -13.03 -10.58 -12.73
C ASP A 307 -12.28 -11.15 -13.94
N ALA A 308 -10.98 -10.85 -14.06
CA ALA A 308 -10.16 -11.45 -15.10
C ALA A 308 -10.09 -12.98 -14.99
N ARG A 309 -10.01 -13.53 -13.77
CA ARG A 309 -10.07 -14.98 -13.54
C ARG A 309 -11.43 -15.54 -13.87
N SER A 310 -12.50 -14.87 -13.50
CA SER A 310 -13.86 -15.29 -13.82
C SER A 310 -14.08 -15.38 -15.32
N PHE A 311 -13.58 -14.40 -16.08
CA PHE A 311 -13.61 -14.44 -17.54
C PHE A 311 -12.85 -15.66 -18.12
N ILE A 312 -11.62 -15.90 -17.64
CA ILE A 312 -10.81 -17.04 -18.10
C ILE A 312 -11.47 -18.37 -17.72
N ALA A 313 -11.98 -18.49 -16.49
CA ALA A 313 -12.71 -19.68 -16.00
C ALA A 313 -13.96 -19.93 -16.84
N TRP A 314 -14.78 -18.90 -17.05
CA TRP A 314 -15.95 -18.98 -17.91
C TRP A 314 -15.61 -19.42 -19.34
N ALA A 315 -14.56 -18.86 -19.95
CA ALA A 315 -14.13 -19.22 -21.28
C ALA A 315 -13.66 -20.69 -21.37
N ASN A 316 -13.02 -21.21 -20.32
CA ASN A 316 -12.54 -22.59 -20.24
C ASN A 316 -13.68 -23.58 -19.91
N GLU A 317 -14.56 -23.28 -18.92
CA GLU A 317 -15.65 -24.18 -18.47
C GLU A 317 -16.66 -24.45 -19.56
N GLN A 318 -17.00 -23.45 -20.32
CA GLN A 318 -18.04 -23.57 -21.34
C GLN A 318 -17.58 -24.33 -22.59
N ASN A 319 -16.33 -24.79 -22.64
CA ASN A 319 -15.72 -25.29 -23.89
C ASN A 319 -16.04 -24.35 -25.08
N LYS A 320 -16.26 -23.09 -24.79
CA LYS A 320 -16.75 -22.05 -25.70
C LYS A 320 -15.69 -21.60 -26.71
N VAL A 321 -14.54 -22.17 -26.60
CA VAL A 321 -13.67 -22.35 -27.76
C VAL A 321 -14.51 -22.88 -28.93
N ASP A 322 -15.40 -23.84 -28.75
CA ASP A 322 -16.30 -24.31 -29.81
C ASP A 322 -17.34 -23.27 -30.20
N ALA A 323 -17.84 -22.44 -29.30
CA ALA A 323 -18.72 -21.34 -29.61
C ALA A 323 -17.99 -20.23 -30.41
N ILE A 324 -16.73 -19.92 -30.06
CA ILE A 324 -15.88 -19.04 -30.86
C ILE A 324 -15.63 -19.65 -32.25
N TYR A 325 -15.73 -20.96 -32.43
CA TYR A 325 -15.47 -21.68 -33.67
C TYR A 325 -16.70 -22.05 -34.50
N SER A 326 -17.84 -22.16 -33.87
CA SER A 326 -19.09 -22.19 -34.64
C SER A 326 -19.43 -20.82 -35.26
N MET A 327 -18.53 -19.89 -35.13
CA MET A 327 -18.54 -18.56 -35.77
C MET A 327 -18.10 -18.63 -37.25
N ARG A 328 -18.36 -19.73 -37.94
CA ARG A 328 -18.22 -19.84 -39.41
C ARG A 328 -19.40 -19.29 -40.15
#